data_b25bb14598e6ec2edb33b0c838905390
#
_entry.id   b25bb14598e6ec2edb33b0c838905390
#
_cell.length_a   1.000
_cell.length_b   1.000
_cell.length_c   1.000
_cell.angle_alpha   90.00
_cell.angle_beta   90.00
_cell.angle_gamma   90.00
#
_symmetry.space_group_name_H-M   'P 1'
#
loop_
_entity.id
_entity.type
_entity.pdbx_description
1 polymer ?
#
loop_
_entity_poly.entity_id
_entity_poly.type
_entity_poly.pdbx_seq_one_letter_code
_entity_poly.pdbx_strand_id
1 'polypeptide(L)'
;MPEYPVNSLTTVWREMTTVNSGENIAEMAQNQPVMLVFLRHFGCSFCREAIFDIGNIRPTIEQDGFRIVMVHMAPDAATAVKFFKRYKLYPIDHIADPEKRFYRAFGLGRGATAQLFGLMSWIRGFESTILEGHGMSAPSEEIGDGFQMPGVFVLHKGQIKNAFIHQMSHDRPDYLEIVRCCEL
;
A
#
# COMPACT_ATOMS: atom_id res chain seq x y z
N MET A 1 -6.79 -1.13 -20.05
CA MET A 1 -5.99 -1.71 -18.96
C MET A 1 -4.60 -2.02 -19.51
N PRO A 2 -3.50 -1.71 -18.83
CA PRO A 2 -2.21 -2.21 -19.24
C PRO A 2 -2.22 -3.74 -19.15
N GLU A 3 -1.91 -4.43 -20.24
CA GLU A 3 -1.70 -5.88 -20.22
C GLU A 3 -0.42 -6.18 -19.45
N TYR A 4 -0.56 -6.65 -18.22
CA TYR A 4 0.57 -7.20 -17.47
C TYR A 4 0.89 -8.58 -18.03
N PRO A 5 2.15 -8.89 -18.34
CA PRO A 5 2.51 -10.24 -18.81
C PRO A 5 2.23 -11.26 -17.70
N VAL A 6 1.16 -12.01 -17.85
CA VAL A 6 0.58 -12.94 -16.87
C VAL A 6 1.62 -13.90 -16.27
N ASN A 7 2.62 -14.30 -17.02
CA ASN A 7 3.65 -15.25 -16.58
C ASN A 7 4.69 -14.64 -15.61
N SER A 8 4.91 -13.33 -15.63
CA SER A 8 5.88 -12.68 -14.74
C SER A 8 5.26 -12.35 -13.39
N LEU A 9 3.99 -11.98 -13.34
CA LEU A 9 3.29 -11.62 -12.11
C LEU A 9 3.05 -12.83 -11.21
N THR A 10 2.63 -13.98 -11.75
CA THR A 10 2.42 -15.20 -10.96
C THR A 10 3.71 -15.70 -10.30
N THR A 11 4.87 -15.47 -10.94
CA THR A 11 6.17 -15.79 -10.33
C THR A 11 6.46 -14.86 -9.16
N VAL A 12 6.21 -13.55 -9.31
CA VAL A 12 6.43 -12.55 -8.25
C VAL A 12 5.54 -12.83 -7.04
N TRP A 13 4.27 -13.19 -7.24
CA TRP A 13 3.35 -13.49 -6.15
C TRP A 13 3.81 -14.66 -5.28
N ARG A 14 4.51 -15.66 -5.86
CA ARG A 14 5.10 -16.78 -5.13
C ARG A 14 6.27 -16.37 -4.24
N GLU A 15 6.85 -15.21 -4.46
CA GLU A 15 7.94 -14.67 -3.64
C GLU A 15 7.41 -13.70 -2.57
N MET A 16 6.15 -13.24 -2.71
CA MET A 16 5.52 -12.33 -1.77
C MET A 16 4.97 -13.10 -0.58
N THR A 17 5.65 -13.01 0.55
CA THR A 17 5.27 -13.67 1.79
C THR A 17 5.02 -12.63 2.88
N THR A 18 3.95 -12.80 3.63
CA THR A 18 3.62 -11.91 4.74
C THR A 18 4.60 -12.10 5.90
N VAL A 19 4.96 -10.98 6.53
CA VAL A 19 5.94 -10.97 7.64
C VAL A 19 5.36 -11.58 8.91
N ASN A 20 4.05 -11.38 9.14
CA ASN A 20 3.40 -11.76 10.39
C ASN A 20 2.82 -13.19 10.38
N SER A 21 2.26 -13.67 9.26
CA SER A 21 1.67 -15.00 9.17
C SER A 21 2.56 -16.02 8.42
N GLY A 22 3.52 -15.55 7.63
CA GLY A 22 4.35 -16.40 6.77
C GLY A 22 3.59 -16.96 5.57
N GLU A 23 2.34 -16.51 5.33
CA GLU A 23 1.53 -16.97 4.21
C GLU A 23 1.95 -16.33 2.89
N ASN A 24 1.89 -17.09 1.83
CA ASN A 24 2.26 -16.66 0.50
C ASN A 24 1.07 -16.05 -0.25
N ILE A 25 1.28 -14.93 -0.94
CA ILE A 25 0.21 -14.22 -1.66
C ILE A 25 -0.41 -15.07 -2.78
N ALA A 26 0.37 -15.88 -3.48
CA ALA A 26 -0.17 -16.73 -4.53
C ALA A 26 -1.11 -17.80 -3.96
N GLU A 27 -0.79 -18.37 -2.81
CA GLU A 27 -1.64 -19.35 -2.11
C GLU A 27 -2.89 -18.69 -1.53
N MET A 28 -2.74 -17.52 -0.89
CA MET A 28 -3.88 -16.75 -0.41
C MET A 28 -4.86 -16.45 -1.54
N ALA A 29 -4.36 -15.93 -2.67
CA ALA A 29 -5.18 -15.53 -3.80
C ALA A 29 -5.83 -16.70 -4.56
N GLN A 30 -5.40 -17.95 -4.34
CA GLN A 30 -6.09 -19.14 -4.84
C GLN A 30 -7.35 -19.43 -4.01
N ASN A 31 -7.27 -19.24 -2.70
CA ASN A 31 -8.34 -19.63 -1.78
C ASN A 31 -9.41 -18.54 -1.62
N GLN A 32 -9.01 -17.27 -1.62
CA GLN A 32 -9.91 -16.11 -1.47
C GLN A 32 -9.34 -14.88 -2.16
N PRO A 33 -10.18 -13.91 -2.56
CA PRO A 33 -9.68 -12.69 -3.16
C PRO A 33 -8.86 -11.88 -2.15
N VAL A 34 -7.76 -11.32 -2.62
CA VAL A 34 -6.82 -10.52 -1.82
C VAL A 34 -6.81 -9.09 -2.33
N MET A 35 -7.14 -8.13 -1.47
CA MET A 35 -6.89 -6.71 -1.71
C MET A 35 -5.47 -6.38 -1.25
N LEU A 36 -4.56 -6.18 -2.20
CA LEU A 36 -3.15 -5.87 -1.98
C LEU A 36 -2.95 -4.36 -2.08
N VAL A 37 -2.54 -3.71 -0.99
CA VAL A 37 -2.40 -2.26 -0.90
C VAL A 37 -0.94 -1.88 -0.76
N PHE A 38 -0.39 -1.26 -1.79
CA PHE A 38 0.97 -0.71 -1.78
C PHE A 38 0.97 0.69 -1.19
N LEU A 39 1.58 0.84 -0.04
CA LEU A 39 1.76 2.13 0.63
C LEU A 39 2.95 2.87 0.05
N ARG A 40 2.93 4.18 0.08
CA ARG A 40 4.04 5.02 -0.36
C ARG A 40 5.15 5.03 0.68
N HIS A 41 4.99 5.73 1.79
CA HIS A 41 5.88 5.71 2.95
C HIS A 41 5.13 6.21 4.20
N PHE A 42 5.53 5.77 5.37
CA PHE A 42 4.81 6.06 6.61
C PHE A 42 4.86 7.53 7.06
N GLY A 43 5.80 8.32 6.56
CA GLY A 43 5.84 9.78 6.76
C GLY A 43 4.80 10.57 5.98
N CYS A 44 4.16 9.96 4.98
CA CYS A 44 3.17 10.60 4.12
C CYS A 44 1.79 10.69 4.82
N SER A 45 1.18 11.89 4.86
CA SER A 45 -0.17 12.08 5.40
C SER A 45 -1.21 11.23 4.67
N PHE A 46 -1.13 11.14 3.34
CA PHE A 46 -2.05 10.33 2.53
C PHE A 46 -1.92 8.83 2.80
N CYS A 47 -0.72 8.33 3.09
CA CYS A 47 -0.58 6.93 3.50
C CYS A 47 -1.20 6.67 4.87
N ARG A 48 -1.11 7.65 5.78
CA ARG A 48 -1.75 7.56 7.09
C ARG A 48 -3.27 7.60 6.98
N GLU A 49 -3.80 8.45 6.10
CA GLU A 49 -5.23 8.48 5.75
C GLU A 49 -5.67 7.15 5.15
N ALA A 50 -4.93 6.60 4.18
CA ALA A 50 -5.22 5.31 3.59
C ALA A 50 -5.29 4.19 4.64
N ILE A 51 -4.33 4.13 5.56
CA ILE A 51 -4.33 3.15 6.67
C ILE A 51 -5.56 3.34 7.56
N PHE A 52 -5.92 4.57 7.89
CA PHE A 52 -7.09 4.89 8.70
C PHE A 52 -8.40 4.54 7.98
N ASP A 53 -8.54 4.90 6.71
CA ASP A 53 -9.72 4.58 5.90
C ASP A 53 -9.92 3.07 5.79
N ILE A 54 -8.86 2.34 5.45
CA ILE A 54 -8.88 0.87 5.37
C ILE A 54 -9.25 0.27 6.72
N GLY A 55 -8.73 0.80 7.82
CA GLY A 55 -9.09 0.36 9.17
C GLY A 55 -10.59 0.46 9.46
N ASN A 56 -11.23 1.53 9.00
CA ASN A 56 -12.66 1.75 9.20
C ASN A 56 -13.54 0.82 8.35
N ILE A 57 -13.14 0.51 7.12
CA ILE A 57 -13.92 -0.30 6.17
C ILE A 57 -13.52 -1.78 6.17
N ARG A 58 -12.42 -2.13 6.84
CA ARG A 58 -11.90 -3.49 6.91
C ARG A 58 -12.97 -4.54 7.27
N PRO A 59 -13.82 -4.34 8.30
CA PRO A 59 -14.82 -5.34 8.64
C PRO A 59 -15.77 -5.64 7.47
N THR A 60 -16.13 -4.63 6.69
CA THR A 60 -17.00 -4.79 5.50
C THR A 60 -16.28 -5.58 4.41
N ILE A 61 -15.02 -5.23 4.11
CA ILE A 61 -14.23 -5.93 3.10
C ILE A 61 -14.00 -7.40 3.47
N GLU A 62 -13.71 -7.68 4.75
CA GLU A 62 -13.50 -9.04 5.24
C GLU A 62 -14.84 -9.86 5.27
N GLN A 63 -15.98 -9.21 5.56
CA GLN A 63 -17.31 -9.83 5.45
C GLN A 63 -17.67 -10.17 4.00
N ASP A 64 -17.22 -9.35 3.04
CA ASP A 64 -17.38 -9.62 1.59
C ASP A 64 -16.41 -10.74 1.11
N GLY A 65 -15.65 -11.37 2.00
CA GLY A 65 -14.78 -12.50 1.74
C GLY A 65 -13.37 -12.14 1.24
N PHE A 66 -13.00 -10.88 1.27
CA PHE A 66 -11.67 -10.43 0.87
C PHE A 66 -10.69 -10.47 2.04
N ARG A 67 -9.43 -10.74 1.74
CA ARG A 67 -8.30 -10.54 2.66
C ARG A 67 -7.53 -9.30 2.28
N ILE A 68 -7.11 -8.51 3.26
CA ILE A 68 -6.35 -7.28 3.04
C ILE A 68 -4.89 -7.54 3.40
N VAL A 69 -3.99 -7.19 2.48
CA VAL A 69 -2.53 -7.26 2.69
C VAL A 69 -1.90 -5.92 2.35
N MET A 70 -1.12 -5.38 3.29
CA MET A 70 -0.41 -4.11 3.13
C MET A 70 1.02 -4.36 2.65
N VAL A 71 1.48 -3.66 1.62
CA VAL A 71 2.88 -3.68 1.18
C VAL A 71 3.54 -2.36 1.52
N HIS A 72 4.70 -2.39 2.14
CA HIS A 72 5.40 -1.20 2.62
C HIS A 72 6.92 -1.29 2.41
N MET A 73 7.57 -0.13 2.44
CA MET A 73 9.01 0.00 2.24
C MET A 73 9.82 0.08 3.56
N ALA A 74 9.17 -0.04 4.72
CA ALA A 74 9.90 -0.03 5.99
C ALA A 74 10.91 -1.19 6.04
N PRO A 75 12.13 -0.95 6.52
CA PRO A 75 13.19 -1.95 6.52
C PRO A 75 12.92 -3.09 7.50
N ASP A 76 12.07 -2.87 8.49
CA ASP A 76 11.73 -3.85 9.52
C ASP A 76 10.23 -3.91 9.83
N ALA A 77 9.81 -5.06 10.32
CA ALA A 77 8.42 -5.31 10.68
C ALA A 77 7.95 -4.47 11.89
N ALA A 78 8.83 -4.16 12.82
CA ALA A 78 8.47 -3.45 14.06
C ALA A 78 8.03 -2.02 13.75
N THR A 79 8.71 -1.34 12.82
CA THR A 79 8.35 -0.01 12.32
C THR A 79 6.95 -0.05 11.69
N ALA A 80 6.67 -1.00 10.81
CA ALA A 80 5.35 -1.14 10.18
C ALA A 80 4.25 -1.41 11.21
N VAL A 81 4.46 -2.35 12.12
CA VAL A 81 3.50 -2.70 13.19
C VAL A 81 3.19 -1.50 14.08
N LYS A 82 4.19 -0.66 14.41
CA LYS A 82 4.00 0.57 15.18
C LYS A 82 3.01 1.51 14.50
N PHE A 83 3.13 1.70 13.18
CA PHE A 83 2.22 2.53 12.40
C PHE A 83 0.82 1.90 12.30
N PHE A 84 0.71 0.61 12.01
CA PHE A 84 -0.59 -0.07 11.95
C PHE A 84 -1.34 -0.02 13.29
N LYS A 85 -0.63 -0.18 14.41
CA LYS A 85 -1.23 -0.01 15.75
C LYS A 85 -1.73 1.41 15.99
N ARG A 86 -0.92 2.42 15.62
CA ARG A 86 -1.28 3.83 15.79
C ARG A 86 -2.57 4.22 15.07
N TYR A 87 -2.81 3.64 13.88
CA TYR A 87 -3.99 3.92 13.05
C TYR A 87 -5.07 2.83 13.13
N LYS A 88 -5.04 1.97 14.17
CA LYS A 88 -6.05 0.94 14.47
C LYS A 88 -6.24 -0.10 13.36
N LEU A 89 -5.24 -0.31 12.53
CA LEU A 89 -5.26 -1.34 11.48
C LEU A 89 -4.61 -2.67 11.93
N TYR A 90 -3.90 -2.69 13.05
CA TYR A 90 -3.28 -3.90 13.58
C TYR A 90 -4.29 -4.78 14.34
N PRO A 91 -4.24 -6.12 14.22
CA PRO A 91 -3.36 -6.91 13.36
C PRO A 91 -3.79 -6.87 11.89
N ILE A 92 -2.83 -6.82 10.97
CA ILE A 92 -3.06 -6.88 9.53
C ILE A 92 -1.91 -7.66 8.86
N ASP A 93 -2.20 -8.40 7.81
CA ASP A 93 -1.16 -9.03 7.01
C ASP A 93 -0.37 -7.98 6.25
N HIS A 94 0.96 -8.12 6.27
CA HIS A 94 1.80 -7.15 5.59
C HIS A 94 3.10 -7.74 5.05
N ILE A 95 3.64 -7.10 4.01
CA ILE A 95 4.86 -7.49 3.31
C ILE A 95 5.82 -6.31 3.32
N ALA A 96 7.06 -6.55 3.70
CA ALA A 96 8.15 -5.58 3.59
C ALA A 96 8.82 -5.68 2.22
N ASP A 97 8.93 -4.57 1.51
CA ASP A 97 9.63 -4.46 0.21
C ASP A 97 10.51 -3.19 0.18
N PRO A 98 11.56 -3.10 1.03
CA PRO A 98 12.43 -1.93 1.09
C PRO A 98 13.16 -1.68 -0.22
N GLU A 99 13.45 -2.72 -0.99
CA GLU A 99 14.10 -2.64 -2.29
C GLU A 99 13.13 -2.28 -3.44
N LYS A 100 11.85 -2.18 -3.17
CA LYS A 100 10.79 -1.85 -4.14
C LYS A 100 10.72 -2.83 -5.32
N ARG A 101 11.03 -4.08 -5.06
CA ARG A 101 11.03 -5.14 -6.08
C ARG A 101 9.61 -5.46 -6.50
N PHE A 102 8.71 -5.60 -5.53
CA PHE A 102 7.29 -5.86 -5.78
C PHE A 102 6.59 -4.63 -6.36
N TYR A 103 6.93 -3.41 -5.88
CA TYR A 103 6.43 -2.17 -6.48
C TYR A 103 6.72 -2.12 -7.98
N ARG A 104 7.98 -2.38 -8.39
CA ARG A 104 8.34 -2.41 -9.81
C ARG A 104 7.61 -3.50 -10.59
N ALA A 105 7.46 -4.69 -10.02
CA ALA A 105 6.77 -5.80 -10.67
C ALA A 105 5.29 -5.52 -10.92
N PHE A 106 4.64 -4.75 -10.03
CA PHE A 106 3.26 -4.30 -10.19
C PHE A 106 3.13 -3.00 -11.03
N GLY A 107 4.22 -2.54 -11.65
CA GLY A 107 4.20 -1.34 -12.49
C GLY A 107 4.09 -0.02 -11.71
N LEU A 108 4.33 -0.06 -10.39
CA LEU A 108 4.33 1.12 -9.55
C LEU A 108 5.68 1.83 -9.64
N GLY A 109 5.76 2.82 -10.52
CA GLY A 109 6.96 3.62 -10.75
C GLY A 109 7.16 4.72 -9.70
N ARG A 110 8.22 5.51 -9.92
CA ARG A 110 8.44 6.76 -9.19
C ARG A 110 7.65 7.89 -9.85
N GLY A 111 6.93 8.67 -9.05
CA GLY A 111 6.21 9.83 -9.53
C GLY A 111 7.16 10.91 -10.07
N ALA A 112 6.75 11.58 -11.16
CA ALA A 112 7.44 12.77 -11.63
C ALA A 112 7.24 13.94 -10.65
N THR A 113 8.17 14.89 -10.64
CA THR A 113 8.14 16.06 -9.73
C THR A 113 6.80 16.81 -9.80
N ALA A 114 6.17 16.91 -10.98
CA ALA A 114 4.87 17.54 -11.14
C ALA A 114 3.73 16.80 -10.41
N GLN A 115 3.78 15.47 -10.34
CA GLN A 115 2.79 14.64 -9.63
C GLN A 115 2.88 14.80 -8.11
N LEU A 116 4.02 15.28 -7.63
CA LEU A 116 4.35 15.46 -6.23
C LEU A 116 4.31 16.93 -5.79
N PHE A 117 4.19 17.86 -6.74
CA PHE A 117 4.36 19.29 -6.48
C PHE A 117 3.35 19.85 -5.46
N GLY A 118 2.10 19.40 -5.50
CA GLY A 118 1.10 19.74 -4.48
C GLY A 118 1.47 19.23 -3.09
N LEU A 119 2.13 18.07 -3.04
CA LEU A 119 2.61 17.45 -1.80
C LEU A 119 3.82 18.17 -1.22
N MET A 120 4.78 18.59 -2.08
CA MET A 120 5.99 19.29 -1.62
C MET A 120 5.66 20.67 -1.04
N SER A 121 4.68 21.37 -1.64
CA SER A 121 4.19 22.64 -1.07
C SER A 121 3.46 22.43 0.26
N TRP A 122 2.75 21.33 0.38
CA TRP A 122 2.04 20.95 1.60
C TRP A 122 3.01 20.47 2.69
N ILE A 123 4.02 19.67 2.34
CA ILE A 123 5.07 19.23 3.26
C ILE A 123 5.87 20.44 3.77
N ARG A 124 6.25 21.40 2.92
CA ARG A 124 6.95 22.62 3.33
C ARG A 124 6.07 23.53 4.20
N GLY A 125 4.80 23.70 3.85
CA GLY A 125 3.84 24.43 4.68
C GLY A 125 3.60 23.77 6.05
N PHE A 126 3.63 22.44 6.08
CA PHE A 126 3.47 21.65 7.29
C PHE A 126 4.77 21.60 8.14
N GLU A 127 5.94 21.56 7.51
CA GLU A 127 7.23 21.67 8.20
C GLU A 127 7.37 23.02 8.92
N SER A 128 6.92 24.12 8.33
CA SER A 128 6.94 25.43 8.97
C SER A 128 6.01 25.53 10.19
N THR A 129 4.92 24.77 10.19
CA THR A 129 3.95 24.76 11.30
C THR A 129 4.35 23.80 12.43
N ILE A 130 5.17 22.78 12.13
CA ILE A 130 5.57 21.72 13.08
C ILE A 130 6.94 22.00 13.72
N LEU A 131 7.77 22.84 13.12
CA LEU A 131 9.04 23.30 13.74
C LEU A 131 8.82 24.10 15.03
N GLU A 132 7.59 24.51 15.31
CA GLU A 132 7.21 25.22 16.56
C GLU A 132 6.74 24.33 17.71
N GLY A 133 6.84 22.99 17.66
CA GLY A 133 6.65 22.27 18.90
C GLY A 133 6.20 20.82 18.94
N HIS A 134 5.95 20.12 17.86
CA HIS A 134 5.55 18.70 17.96
C HIS A 134 6.26 17.82 16.93
N GLY A 135 7.41 17.28 17.33
CA GLY A 135 8.24 16.25 16.76
C GLY A 135 7.70 15.43 15.59
N MET A 136 7.93 15.91 14.36
CA MET A 136 8.05 15.03 13.20
C MET A 136 9.52 15.08 12.78
N SER A 137 10.18 13.94 12.95
CA SER A 137 11.51 13.71 12.42
C SER A 137 11.49 13.90 10.91
N ALA A 138 12.54 14.53 10.36
CA ALA A 138 12.81 14.57 8.94
C ALA A 138 12.64 13.17 8.30
N PRO A 139 12.40 13.08 6.98
CA PRO A 139 12.28 11.80 6.31
C PRO A 139 13.59 11.02 6.51
N SER A 140 13.59 10.14 7.49
CA SER A 140 14.65 9.18 7.70
C SER A 140 14.53 8.09 6.66
N GLU A 141 15.64 7.47 6.26
CA GLU A 141 15.65 6.29 5.38
C GLU A 141 14.74 5.16 5.89
N GLU A 142 14.43 5.15 7.18
CA GLU A 142 13.52 4.23 7.86
C GLU A 142 12.05 4.34 7.41
N ILE A 143 11.65 5.45 6.78
CA ILE A 143 10.25 5.73 6.45
C ILE A 143 9.90 5.31 5.02
N GLY A 144 10.86 5.24 4.11
CA GLY A 144 10.70 4.85 2.71
C GLY A 144 10.84 5.99 1.69
N ASP A 145 10.77 5.64 0.40
CA ASP A 145 10.96 6.57 -0.73
C ASP A 145 9.73 7.47 -0.94
N GLY A 146 9.89 8.76 -0.69
CA GLY A 146 8.84 9.76 -0.89
C GLY A 146 8.36 9.94 -2.34
N PHE A 147 9.08 9.42 -3.33
CA PHE A 147 8.72 9.48 -4.74
C PHE A 147 8.02 8.22 -5.24
N GLN A 148 7.98 7.15 -4.45
CA GLN A 148 7.30 5.93 -4.82
C GLN A 148 5.79 6.15 -4.93
N MET A 149 5.18 5.73 -6.05
CA MET A 149 3.73 5.83 -6.23
C MET A 149 3.04 4.62 -5.58
N PRO A 150 1.91 4.84 -4.91
CA PRO A 150 1.12 3.78 -4.31
C PRO A 150 0.16 3.15 -5.33
N GLY A 151 -0.47 2.04 -4.94
CA GLY A 151 -1.48 1.38 -5.75
C GLY A 151 -2.27 0.34 -4.96
N VAL A 152 -3.43 -0.04 -5.49
CA VAL A 152 -4.30 -1.07 -4.93
C VAL A 152 -4.61 -2.09 -6.01
N PHE A 153 -4.50 -3.37 -5.70
CA PHE A 153 -4.76 -4.46 -6.63
C PHE A 153 -5.66 -5.50 -5.96
N VAL A 154 -6.59 -6.03 -6.70
CA VAL A 154 -7.37 -7.20 -6.29
C VAL A 154 -6.88 -8.42 -7.04
N LEU A 155 -6.41 -9.40 -6.28
CA LEU A 155 -5.85 -10.65 -6.78
C LEU A 155 -6.80 -11.81 -6.47
N HIS A 156 -7.08 -12.66 -7.45
CA HIS A 156 -7.85 -13.89 -7.25
C HIS A 156 -7.54 -14.91 -8.33
N LYS A 157 -7.33 -16.18 -7.95
CA LYS A 157 -7.07 -17.32 -8.85
C LYS A 157 -6.01 -17.02 -9.91
N GLY A 158 -4.88 -16.47 -9.49
CA GLY A 158 -3.74 -16.17 -10.36
C GLY A 158 -3.93 -14.97 -11.29
N GLN A 159 -4.97 -14.15 -11.11
CA GLN A 159 -5.29 -12.99 -11.93
C GLN A 159 -5.40 -11.71 -11.11
N ILE A 160 -5.05 -10.58 -11.72
CA ILE A 160 -5.43 -9.26 -11.22
C ILE A 160 -6.86 -8.99 -11.71
N LYS A 161 -7.81 -8.94 -10.78
CA LYS A 161 -9.24 -8.72 -11.08
C LYS A 161 -9.57 -7.24 -11.21
N ASN A 162 -8.91 -6.41 -10.41
CA ASN A 162 -9.05 -4.96 -10.47
C ASN A 162 -7.75 -4.30 -10.01
N ALA A 163 -7.50 -3.07 -10.46
CA ALA A 163 -6.34 -2.29 -10.06
C ALA A 163 -6.65 -0.80 -10.04
N PHE A 164 -6.17 -0.12 -9.01
CA PHE A 164 -6.14 1.33 -8.93
C PHE A 164 -4.68 1.78 -8.76
N ILE A 165 -4.13 2.42 -9.77
CA ILE A 165 -2.78 2.98 -9.73
C ILE A 165 -2.91 4.49 -9.60
N HIS A 166 -2.35 5.04 -8.53
CA HIS A 166 -2.37 6.47 -8.28
C HIS A 166 -1.62 7.22 -9.37
N GLN A 167 -2.25 8.22 -9.94
CA GLN A 167 -1.62 9.15 -10.89
C GLN A 167 -1.06 10.36 -10.17
N MET A 168 -1.71 10.77 -9.10
CA MET A 168 -1.28 11.86 -8.21
C MET A 168 -1.09 11.33 -6.79
N SER A 169 -0.22 11.98 -6.04
CA SER A 169 0.07 11.57 -4.65
C SER A 169 -1.12 11.68 -3.68
N HIS A 170 -2.11 12.50 -4.03
CA HIS A 170 -3.30 12.75 -3.23
C HIS A 170 -4.55 12.02 -3.73
N ASP A 171 -4.40 11.16 -4.74
CA ASP A 171 -5.52 10.33 -5.18
C ASP A 171 -6.02 9.47 -4.02
N ARG A 172 -7.33 9.41 -3.86
CA ARG A 172 -7.98 8.67 -2.78
C ARG A 172 -8.96 7.67 -3.41
N PRO A 173 -8.57 6.40 -3.49
CA PRO A 173 -9.44 5.39 -4.07
C PRO A 173 -10.63 5.09 -3.17
N ASP A 174 -11.78 4.77 -3.76
CA ASP A 174 -12.86 4.11 -3.05
C ASP A 174 -12.54 2.60 -2.97
N TYR A 175 -12.03 2.18 -1.83
CA TYR A 175 -11.61 0.79 -1.61
C TYR A 175 -12.80 -0.19 -1.69
N LEU A 176 -14.01 0.24 -1.28
CA LEU A 176 -15.21 -0.61 -1.38
C LEU A 176 -15.64 -0.77 -2.83
N GLU A 177 -15.55 0.28 -3.63
CA GLU A 177 -15.82 0.19 -5.06
C GLU A 177 -14.82 -0.74 -5.75
N ILE A 178 -13.52 -0.64 -5.41
CA ILE A 178 -12.48 -1.49 -5.98
C ILE A 178 -12.77 -2.97 -5.74
N VAL A 179 -13.23 -3.37 -4.57
CA VAL A 179 -13.53 -4.78 -4.27
C VAL A 179 -14.88 -5.23 -4.85
N ARG A 180 -15.90 -4.36 -4.87
CA ARG A 180 -17.24 -4.68 -5.37
C ARG A 180 -17.35 -4.77 -6.88
N CYS A 181 -16.55 -4.00 -7.60
CA CYS A 181 -16.48 -4.06 -9.06
C CYS A 181 -15.70 -5.27 -9.60
N CYS A 182 -15.25 -6.17 -8.73
CA CYS A 182 -14.57 -7.39 -9.14
C CYS A 182 -15.58 -8.49 -9.45
N GLU A 183 -15.61 -8.95 -10.70
CA GLU A 183 -16.21 -10.24 -11.04
C GLU A 183 -15.27 -11.36 -10.56
N LEU A 184 -15.66 -12.06 -9.48
CA LEU A 184 -14.87 -13.10 -8.81
C LEU A 184 -15.11 -14.49 -9.40
#